data_e6e9ad1f059e919d441ddaaf47277bb6
#
_entry.id   e6e9ad1f059e919d441ddaaf47277bb6
#
_cell.length_a   1.000
_cell.length_b   1.000
_cell.length_c   1.000
_cell.angle_alpha   90.00
_cell.angle_beta   90.00
_cell.angle_gamma   90.00
#
_symmetry.space_group_name_H-M   'P 1'
#
loop_
_entity.id
_entity.type
_entity.pdbx_description
1 polymer ?
#
loop_
_entity_poly.entity_id
_entity_poly.type
_entity_poly.pdbx_seq_one_letter_code
_entity_poly.pdbx_strand_id
1 'polypeptide(L)'
;MIHYKEKEGICIMARSDGYNTKTRQLILDYLIRNRQHAVSASNILEHLEAEGASPNPTTVYRYLDKLAGEQRVMKYVADKGEKAVFQYVDEGRHCREHLHLKCVRCGRIYHLDCHFMDEVRAHLMAEHGFTLQCEGSVLYGLCRHCAQKE
;
A
#
# COMPACT_ATOMS: atom_id res chain seq x y z
N MET A 1 25.35 -32.41 -36.13
CA MET A 1 23.99 -31.86 -36.05
C MET A 1 23.50 -32.03 -34.64
N ILE A 2 23.47 -30.95 -33.90
CA ILE A 2 23.03 -30.94 -32.49
C ILE A 2 21.61 -30.42 -32.49
N HIS A 3 20.64 -31.31 -32.31
CA HIS A 3 19.28 -30.90 -32.00
C HIS A 3 19.21 -30.53 -30.53
N TYR A 4 19.28 -29.26 -30.25
CA TYR A 4 18.90 -28.74 -28.93
C TYR A 4 17.39 -28.82 -28.79
N LYS A 5 16.95 -29.44 -27.72
CA LYS A 5 15.56 -29.52 -27.28
C LYS A 5 15.11 -28.16 -26.73
N GLU A 6 14.59 -27.30 -27.58
CA GLU A 6 13.98 -26.04 -27.18
C GLU A 6 12.55 -26.15 -26.60
N LYS A 7 12.12 -27.36 -26.24
CA LYS A 7 10.73 -27.58 -25.83
C LYS A 7 10.47 -27.56 -24.31
N GLU A 8 11.51 -27.62 -23.48
CA GLU A 8 11.29 -27.71 -22.03
C GLU A 8 11.22 -26.36 -21.33
N GLY A 9 11.79 -25.27 -21.89
CA GLY A 9 11.80 -23.95 -21.28
C GLY A 9 10.49 -23.19 -21.39
N ILE A 10 9.71 -23.40 -22.43
CA ILE A 10 8.47 -22.64 -22.71
C ILE A 10 7.32 -23.12 -21.84
N CYS A 11 7.28 -24.40 -21.48
CA CYS A 11 6.19 -24.98 -20.67
C CYS A 11 6.28 -24.58 -19.19
N ILE A 12 7.49 -24.31 -18.67
CA ILE A 12 7.72 -23.91 -17.28
C ILE A 12 7.36 -22.43 -17.07
N MET A 13 7.64 -21.58 -18.06
CA MET A 13 7.29 -20.14 -17.98
C MET A 13 5.78 -19.90 -18.02
N ALA A 14 5.03 -20.63 -18.82
CA ALA A 14 3.57 -20.51 -18.92
C ALA A 14 2.85 -20.91 -17.61
N ARG A 15 3.37 -21.88 -16.85
CA ARG A 15 2.81 -22.28 -15.54
C ARG A 15 3.14 -21.30 -14.45
N SER A 16 4.31 -20.67 -14.48
CA SER A 16 4.69 -19.63 -13.49
C SER A 16 3.90 -18.35 -13.69
N ASP A 17 3.55 -17.98 -14.93
CA ASP A 17 2.75 -16.79 -15.21
C ASP A 17 1.31 -16.92 -14.72
N GLY A 18 0.67 -18.06 -14.90
CA GLY A 18 -0.70 -18.30 -14.43
C GLY A 18 -0.82 -18.28 -12.91
N TYR A 19 0.10 -18.92 -12.19
CA TYR A 19 0.16 -18.91 -10.75
C TYR A 19 0.43 -17.49 -10.20
N ASN A 20 1.36 -16.80 -10.80
CA ASN A 20 1.75 -15.45 -10.42
C ASN A 20 0.58 -14.47 -10.65
N THR A 21 -0.21 -14.64 -11.70
CA THR A 21 -1.38 -13.83 -12.00
C THR A 21 -2.49 -14.03 -10.95
N LYS A 22 -2.78 -15.30 -10.57
CA LYS A 22 -3.79 -15.60 -9.54
C LYS A 22 -3.39 -15.03 -8.18
N THR A 23 -2.15 -15.18 -7.76
CA THR A 23 -1.64 -14.63 -6.51
C THR A 23 -1.73 -13.11 -6.49
N ARG A 24 -1.35 -12.44 -7.57
CA ARG A 24 -1.48 -10.98 -7.72
C ARG A 24 -2.93 -10.51 -7.63
N GLN A 25 -3.84 -11.25 -8.25
CA GLN A 25 -5.27 -10.93 -8.17
C GLN A 25 -5.78 -11.03 -6.73
N LEU A 26 -5.45 -12.11 -6.01
CA LEU A 26 -5.82 -12.28 -4.61
C LEU A 26 -5.27 -11.16 -3.71
N ILE A 27 -4.02 -10.75 -3.92
CA ILE A 27 -3.42 -9.61 -3.19
C ILE A 27 -4.21 -8.33 -3.46
N LEU A 28 -4.49 -8.03 -4.72
CA LEU A 28 -5.21 -6.84 -5.12
C LEU A 28 -6.62 -6.81 -4.57
N ASP A 29 -7.35 -7.92 -4.65
CA ASP A 29 -8.71 -8.05 -4.12
C ASP A 29 -8.74 -7.85 -2.60
N TYR A 30 -7.74 -8.38 -1.88
CA TYR A 30 -7.60 -8.17 -0.46
C TYR A 30 -7.37 -6.70 -0.11
N LEU A 31 -6.47 -6.03 -0.83
CA LEU A 31 -6.20 -4.59 -0.66
C LEU A 31 -7.44 -3.74 -0.93
N ILE A 32 -8.19 -4.03 -1.99
CA ILE A 32 -9.43 -3.32 -2.34
C ILE A 32 -10.49 -3.51 -1.25
N ARG A 33 -10.70 -4.73 -0.74
CA ARG A 33 -11.64 -5.01 0.35
C ARG A 33 -11.30 -4.27 1.63
N ASN A 34 -10.01 -4.08 1.89
CA ASN A 34 -9.48 -3.39 3.07
C ASN A 34 -9.06 -1.93 2.81
N ARG A 35 -9.53 -1.32 1.73
CA ARG A 35 -9.09 0.01 1.27
C ARG A 35 -9.17 1.14 2.31
N GLN A 36 -9.99 0.99 3.34
CA GLN A 36 -10.09 1.98 4.42
C GLN A 36 -9.03 1.81 5.52
N HIS A 37 -8.23 0.76 5.45
CA HIS A 37 -7.19 0.45 6.44
C HIS A 37 -5.87 0.17 5.72
N ALA A 38 -4.78 0.53 6.38
CA ALA A 38 -3.47 0.04 5.95
C ALA A 38 -3.27 -1.39 6.46
N VAL A 39 -2.77 -2.26 5.59
CA VAL A 39 -2.50 -3.66 5.88
C VAL A 39 -1.01 -3.97 5.74
N SER A 40 -0.50 -4.87 6.57
CA SER A 40 0.88 -5.34 6.48
C SER A 40 1.01 -6.45 5.44
N ALA A 41 2.23 -6.70 4.97
CA ALA A 41 2.50 -7.87 4.13
C ALA A 41 2.19 -9.19 4.86
N SER A 42 2.32 -9.23 6.20
CA SER A 42 1.94 -10.40 7.00
C SER A 42 0.44 -10.69 6.94
N ASN A 43 -0.42 -9.65 7.05
CA ASN A 43 -1.87 -9.82 6.90
C ASN A 43 -2.24 -10.36 5.51
N ILE A 44 -1.54 -9.90 4.48
CA ILE A 44 -1.75 -10.38 3.10
C ILE A 44 -1.33 -11.85 2.97
N LEU A 45 -0.19 -12.23 3.53
CA LEU A 45 0.29 -13.62 3.52
C LEU A 45 -0.68 -14.58 4.22
N GLU A 46 -1.16 -14.21 5.41
CA GLU A 46 -2.17 -14.98 6.16
C GLU A 46 -3.46 -15.18 5.34
N HIS A 47 -3.91 -14.11 4.66
CA HIS A 47 -5.07 -14.20 3.78
C HIS A 47 -4.82 -15.15 2.59
N LEU A 48 -3.65 -15.06 1.95
CA LEU A 48 -3.29 -15.92 0.82
C LEU A 48 -3.22 -17.40 1.24
N GLU A 49 -2.69 -17.69 2.42
CA GLU A 49 -2.67 -19.05 2.97
C GLU A 49 -4.10 -19.58 3.20
N ALA A 50 -5.00 -18.76 3.72
CA ALA A 50 -6.41 -19.11 3.90
C ALA A 50 -7.11 -19.40 2.55
N GLU A 51 -6.71 -18.73 1.48
CA GLU A 51 -7.19 -18.95 0.11
C GLU A 51 -6.46 -20.12 -0.62
N GLY A 52 -5.61 -20.85 0.10
CA GLY A 52 -4.86 -21.98 -0.44
C GLY A 52 -3.68 -21.60 -1.33
N ALA A 53 -3.19 -20.39 -1.22
CA ALA A 53 -2.01 -19.89 -1.93
C ALA A 53 -0.88 -19.60 -0.93
N SER A 54 0.29 -20.19 -1.14
CA SER A 54 1.48 -20.00 -0.29
C SER A 54 2.63 -19.44 -1.10
N PRO A 55 2.56 -18.15 -1.51
CA PRO A 55 3.65 -17.53 -2.25
C PRO A 55 4.84 -17.27 -1.34
N ASN A 56 6.03 -17.20 -1.96
CA ASN A 56 7.21 -16.71 -1.25
C ASN A 56 6.96 -15.24 -0.79
N PRO A 57 7.26 -14.88 0.47
CA PRO A 57 7.09 -13.52 0.97
C PRO A 57 7.74 -12.45 0.08
N THR A 58 8.91 -12.74 -0.51
CA THR A 58 9.58 -11.84 -1.45
C THR A 58 8.71 -11.51 -2.67
N THR A 59 7.91 -12.47 -3.16
CA THR A 59 6.98 -12.25 -4.28
C THR A 59 5.90 -11.25 -3.90
N VAL A 60 5.38 -11.34 -2.68
CA VAL A 60 4.36 -10.41 -2.15
C VAL A 60 4.95 -9.01 -2.04
N TYR A 61 6.13 -8.85 -1.40
CA TYR A 61 6.79 -7.55 -1.26
C TYR A 61 7.10 -6.90 -2.61
N ARG A 62 7.64 -7.65 -3.56
CA ARG A 62 7.92 -7.14 -4.92
C ARG A 62 6.65 -6.65 -5.63
N TYR A 63 5.55 -7.35 -5.45
CA TYR A 63 4.28 -6.92 -6.05
C TYR A 63 3.72 -5.68 -5.37
N LEU A 64 3.80 -5.58 -4.05
CA LEU A 64 3.41 -4.39 -3.28
C LEU A 64 4.26 -3.17 -3.67
N ASP A 65 5.56 -3.33 -3.81
CA ASP A 65 6.46 -2.25 -4.27
C ASP A 65 6.15 -1.82 -5.70
N LYS A 66 5.80 -2.76 -6.58
CA LYS A 66 5.31 -2.45 -7.93
C LYS A 66 4.02 -1.63 -7.88
N LEU A 67 3.02 -2.05 -7.10
CA LEU A 67 1.76 -1.32 -6.94
C LEU A 67 1.99 0.07 -6.34
N ALA A 68 2.96 0.23 -5.44
CA ALA A 68 3.34 1.53 -4.89
C ALA A 68 3.98 2.43 -5.96
N GLY A 69 4.86 1.88 -6.79
CA GLY A 69 5.42 2.58 -7.94
C GLY A 69 4.38 3.00 -8.99
N GLU A 70 3.34 2.19 -9.18
CA GLU A 70 2.19 2.48 -10.03
C GLU A 70 1.14 3.39 -9.36
N GLN A 71 1.38 3.84 -8.14
CA GLN A 71 0.48 4.67 -7.34
C GLN A 71 -0.90 4.04 -7.03
N ARG A 72 -0.99 2.72 -7.11
CA ARG A 72 -2.19 1.96 -6.79
C ARG A 72 -2.31 1.63 -5.30
N VAL A 73 -1.21 1.71 -4.58
CA VAL A 73 -1.17 1.63 -3.12
C VAL A 73 -0.25 2.73 -2.57
N MET A 74 -0.60 3.24 -1.39
CA MET A 74 0.30 4.03 -0.57
C MET A 74 1.07 3.11 0.36
N LYS A 75 2.39 3.33 0.44
CA LYS A 75 3.27 2.63 1.37
C LYS A 75 3.60 3.57 2.52
N TYR A 76 3.24 3.18 3.72
CA TYR A 76 3.57 3.90 4.95
C TYR A 76 4.66 3.15 5.68
N VAL A 77 5.77 3.81 5.91
CA VAL A 77 6.86 3.29 6.74
C VAL A 77 6.78 4.03 8.05
N ALA A 78 6.45 3.32 9.12
CA ALA A 78 6.50 3.90 10.45
C ALA A 78 7.95 4.01 10.94
N ASP A 79 8.14 4.79 12.01
CA ASP A 79 9.47 5.01 12.60
C ASP A 79 10.19 3.71 12.94
N LYS A 80 11.51 3.82 13.02
CA LYS A 80 12.53 2.79 13.31
C LYS A 80 12.01 1.46 13.87
N GLY A 81 11.94 0.44 13.01
CA GLY A 81 11.69 -0.95 13.40
C GLY A 81 10.28 -1.46 13.11
N GLU A 82 9.34 -0.62 12.73
CA GLU A 82 8.02 -1.07 12.30
C GLU A 82 8.03 -1.50 10.83
N LYS A 83 7.25 -2.54 10.53
CA LYS A 83 7.09 -3.03 9.16
C LYS A 83 6.25 -2.05 8.35
N ALA A 84 6.60 -1.89 7.08
CA ALA A 84 5.79 -1.11 6.15
C ALA A 84 4.34 -1.66 6.06
N VAL A 85 3.39 -0.74 5.98
CA VAL A 85 1.98 -1.06 5.73
C VAL A 85 1.52 -0.41 4.44
N PHE A 86 0.52 -0.99 3.81
CA PHE A 86 0.06 -0.64 2.47
C PHE A 86 -1.43 -0.37 2.49
N GLN A 87 -1.87 0.64 1.78
CA GLN A 87 -3.28 0.97 1.62
C GLN A 87 -3.61 1.15 0.14
N TYR A 88 -4.71 0.53 -0.31
CA TYR A 88 -5.19 0.72 -1.67
C TYR A 88 -5.62 2.17 -1.91
N VAL A 89 -5.27 2.69 -3.08
CA VAL A 89 -5.65 4.03 -3.54
C VAL A 89 -6.71 3.89 -4.62
N ASP A 90 -7.90 4.44 -4.38
CA ASP A 90 -8.95 4.48 -5.38
C ASP A 90 -8.51 5.31 -6.59
N GLU A 91 -8.89 4.90 -7.79
CA GLU A 91 -8.63 5.64 -9.02
C GLU A 91 -9.16 7.08 -8.92
N GLY A 92 -8.32 8.05 -9.31
CA GLY A 92 -8.67 9.48 -9.24
C GLY A 92 -8.33 10.16 -7.92
N ARG A 93 -7.82 9.47 -6.90
CA ARG A 93 -7.30 10.11 -5.68
C ARG A 93 -5.83 10.48 -5.84
N HIS A 94 -5.55 11.76 -5.69
CA HIS A 94 -4.18 12.31 -5.72
C HIS A 94 -3.53 12.23 -4.33
N CYS A 95 -3.31 11.02 -3.82
CA CYS A 95 -2.75 10.79 -2.48
C CYS A 95 -1.36 11.40 -2.25
N ARG A 96 -0.69 11.85 -3.30
CA ARG A 96 0.59 12.57 -3.20
C ARG A 96 0.44 14.05 -2.83
N GLU A 97 -0.75 14.60 -3.02
CA GLU A 97 -1.01 16.03 -2.88
C GLU A 97 -1.61 16.41 -1.53
N HIS A 98 -2.00 15.44 -0.70
CA HIS A 98 -2.61 15.68 0.61
C HIS A 98 -2.00 14.83 1.72
N LEU A 99 -2.18 15.29 2.95
CA LEU A 99 -1.77 14.56 4.15
C LEU A 99 -2.74 13.43 4.48
N HIS A 100 -2.24 12.45 5.20
CA HIS A 100 -3.02 11.34 5.73
C HIS A 100 -3.06 11.41 7.26
N LEU A 101 -4.20 11.05 7.84
CA LEU A 101 -4.36 10.91 9.29
C LEU A 101 -4.49 9.44 9.63
N LYS A 102 -3.67 8.90 10.52
CA LYS A 102 -3.76 7.51 10.97
C LYS A 102 -4.16 7.45 12.43
N CYS A 103 -5.25 6.73 12.71
CA CYS A 103 -5.63 6.45 14.09
C CYS A 103 -4.69 5.37 14.68
N VAL A 104 -4.01 5.71 15.77
CA VAL A 104 -3.06 4.79 16.44
C VAL A 104 -3.75 3.62 17.12
N ARG A 105 -5.05 3.71 17.41
CA ARG A 105 -5.81 2.66 18.09
C ARG A 105 -6.44 1.66 17.11
N CYS A 106 -7.12 2.10 16.06
CA CYS A 106 -7.81 1.23 15.11
C CYS A 106 -7.13 1.10 13.74
N GLY A 107 -6.04 1.84 13.49
CA GLY A 107 -5.28 1.79 12.23
C GLY A 107 -5.97 2.44 11.03
N ARG A 108 -7.20 2.96 11.18
CA ARG A 108 -7.93 3.61 10.09
C ARG A 108 -7.17 4.83 9.58
N ILE A 109 -7.14 4.98 8.25
CA ILE A 109 -6.52 6.11 7.58
C ILE A 109 -7.59 7.02 6.97
N TYR A 110 -7.43 8.31 7.18
CA TYR A 110 -8.26 9.37 6.63
C TYR A 110 -7.43 10.24 5.70
N HIS A 111 -8.01 10.70 4.62
CA HIS A 111 -7.40 11.65 3.71
C HIS A 111 -7.75 13.07 4.13
N LEU A 112 -6.74 13.90 4.27
CA LEU A 112 -6.90 15.30 4.64
C LEU A 112 -6.76 16.19 3.40
N ASP A 113 -7.84 16.31 2.64
CA ASP A 113 -7.93 17.07 1.39
C ASP A 113 -8.84 18.30 1.51
N CYS A 114 -8.81 18.96 2.64
CA CYS A 114 -9.62 20.16 2.89
C CYS A 114 -8.83 21.45 2.56
N HIS A 115 -9.55 22.53 2.26
CA HIS A 115 -8.98 23.85 1.95
C HIS A 115 -8.07 24.40 3.05
N PHE A 116 -8.27 24.03 4.29
CA PHE A 116 -7.41 24.43 5.39
C PHE A 116 -5.94 24.04 5.16
N MET A 117 -5.68 22.92 4.47
CA MET A 117 -4.31 22.53 4.14
C MET A 117 -3.64 23.46 3.14
N ASP A 118 -4.41 24.12 2.29
CA ASP A 118 -3.87 25.12 1.36
C ASP A 118 -3.42 26.37 2.13
N GLU A 119 -4.15 26.76 3.15
CA GLU A 119 -3.76 27.85 4.07
C GLU A 119 -2.48 27.50 4.84
N VAL A 120 -2.38 26.25 5.35
CA VAL A 120 -1.18 25.76 6.04
C VAL A 120 0.04 25.76 5.12
N ARG A 121 -0.10 25.30 3.88
CA ARG A 121 0.99 25.33 2.88
C ARG A 121 1.43 26.77 2.58
N ALA A 122 0.47 27.66 2.36
CA ALA A 122 0.75 29.06 2.08
C ALA A 122 1.48 29.73 3.26
N HIS A 123 1.03 29.49 4.50
CA HIS A 123 1.69 29.98 5.71
C HIS A 123 3.13 29.47 5.84
N LEU A 124 3.33 28.16 5.71
CA LEU A 124 4.67 27.57 5.80
C LEU A 124 5.63 28.13 4.75
N MET A 125 5.14 28.39 3.55
CA MET A 125 5.97 29.01 2.51
C MET A 125 6.27 30.47 2.82
N ALA A 126 5.26 31.25 3.21
CA ALA A 126 5.40 32.70 3.41
C ALA A 126 6.24 33.06 4.64
N GLU A 127 6.00 32.38 5.76
CA GLU A 127 6.61 32.74 7.06
C GLU A 127 7.90 31.95 7.35
N HIS A 128 8.03 30.74 6.77
CA HIS A 128 9.15 29.84 7.08
C HIS A 128 9.99 29.45 5.87
N GLY A 129 9.61 29.88 4.65
CA GLY A 129 10.30 29.49 3.41
C GLY A 129 10.31 27.98 3.19
N PHE A 130 9.27 27.28 3.67
CA PHE A 130 9.21 25.83 3.72
C PHE A 130 8.11 25.28 2.81
N THR A 131 8.48 24.38 1.89
CA THR A 131 7.53 23.67 1.02
C THR A 131 7.13 22.35 1.65
N LEU A 132 5.86 22.20 2.00
CA LEU A 132 5.33 20.97 2.58
C LEU A 132 5.21 19.87 1.51
N GLN A 133 5.85 18.74 1.75
CA GLN A 133 5.70 17.54 0.94
C GLN A 133 4.69 16.61 1.60
N CYS A 134 3.60 16.30 0.90
CA CYS A 134 2.52 15.48 1.44
C CYS A 134 2.66 13.99 1.09
N GLU A 135 3.47 13.64 0.10
CA GLU A 135 3.67 12.25 -0.32
C GLU A 135 4.20 11.40 0.84
N GLY A 136 3.41 10.39 1.23
CA GLY A 136 3.76 9.48 2.33
C GLY A 136 3.71 10.10 3.72
N SER A 137 3.35 11.38 3.85
CA SER A 137 3.25 12.06 5.15
C SER A 137 1.99 11.64 5.89
N VAL A 138 2.14 11.26 7.16
CA VAL A 138 1.06 10.80 8.02
C VAL A 138 1.10 11.55 9.35
N LEU A 139 -0.04 12.08 9.76
CA LEU A 139 -0.26 12.58 11.12
C LEU A 139 -0.94 11.50 11.95
N TYR A 140 -0.43 11.27 13.14
CA TYR A 140 -0.93 10.25 14.04
C TYR A 140 -1.83 10.87 15.10
N GLY A 141 -2.92 10.17 15.44
CA GLY A 141 -3.85 10.63 16.46
C GLY A 141 -4.93 9.60 16.76
N LEU A 142 -6.01 10.00 17.39
CA LEU A 142 -7.19 9.17 17.65
C LEU A 142 -8.36 9.66 16.81
N CYS A 143 -9.02 8.75 16.09
CA CYS A 143 -10.28 9.08 15.43
C CYS A 143 -11.39 9.29 16.47
N ARG A 144 -12.44 10.00 16.08
CA ARG A 144 -13.58 10.31 16.98
C ARG A 144 -14.11 9.06 17.69
N HIS A 145 -14.28 7.96 16.97
CA HIS A 145 -14.79 6.71 17.54
C HIS A 145 -13.88 6.10 18.60
N CYS A 146 -12.55 6.17 18.41
CA CYS A 146 -11.59 5.65 19.37
C CYS A 146 -11.36 6.60 20.55
N ALA A 147 -11.48 7.90 20.35
CA ALA A 147 -11.36 8.90 21.40
C ALA A 147 -12.53 8.85 22.41
N GLN A 148 -13.71 8.38 21.98
CA GLN A 148 -14.91 8.26 22.84
C GLN A 148 -14.98 6.93 23.61
N LYS A 149 -14.04 6.01 23.38
CA LYS A 149 -13.99 4.69 24.05
C LYS A 149 -12.97 4.68 25.19
N GLU A 150 -12.96 5.68 26.05
CA GLU A 150 -12.27 5.61 27.35
C GLU A 150 -13.08 4.80 28.36
#